data_48e32c8ee4a18b7fb11f707ea4d5e6e8
#
_entry.id   48e32c8ee4a18b7fb11f707ea4d5e6e8
#
_cell.length_a   1.000
_cell.length_b   1.000
_cell.length_c   1.000
_cell.angle_alpha   90.00
_cell.angle_beta   90.00
_cell.angle_gamma   90.00
#
_symmetry.space_group_name_H-M   'P 1'
#
loop_
_entity.id
_entity.type
_entity.pdbx_description
1 polymer ?
#
loop_
_entity_poly.entity_id
_entity_poly.type
_entity_poly.pdbx_seq_one_letter_code
_entity_poly.pdbx_strand_id
1 'polypeptide(L)'
;LSPVALELLKLIPDAPLPTGLIANFNAVYFKPLKDNSEKYDLRWDHNLSAADRFFVKATIAHLDQASRYAGDVPGSLGSSLKNQWNQTIGATWTRVVNPNSVLNLQFTFRSLPFKNTPSGGDQKFAVAIKDLNPAAPFAGPPAIAIGANAVGIGVLFDRLLFNDSADYNWAADPTYTLSFGRHTIKTGASILKGWKTTELASPPYGRFTTASDFNNPRSTSSASGDAFADFLLGYPSSTDVTIGEYGGFQTKRNYSLFL
;
A
#
# COMPACT_ATOMS: atom_id res chain seq x y z
N LEU A 1 -23.91 -24.34 -15.31
CA LEU A 1 -22.81 -23.78 -14.54
C LEU A 1 -22.14 -22.67 -15.34
N SER A 2 -21.78 -21.58 -14.69
CA SER A 2 -21.09 -20.45 -15.30
C SER A 2 -19.69 -20.85 -15.77
N PRO A 3 -19.30 -20.60 -17.03
CA PRO A 3 -17.94 -20.83 -17.50
C PRO A 3 -16.89 -20.10 -16.66
N VAL A 4 -17.21 -18.88 -16.21
CA VAL A 4 -16.34 -18.07 -15.34
C VAL A 4 -16.12 -18.75 -13.99
N ALA A 5 -17.18 -19.25 -13.36
CA ALA A 5 -17.06 -19.95 -12.10
C ALA A 5 -16.20 -21.24 -12.23
N LEU A 6 -16.37 -21.98 -13.32
CA LEU A 6 -15.59 -23.18 -13.58
C LEU A 6 -14.09 -22.88 -13.77
N GLU A 7 -13.76 -21.79 -14.47
CA GLU A 7 -12.35 -21.39 -14.62
C GLU A 7 -11.74 -20.90 -13.29
N LEU A 8 -12.51 -20.18 -12.47
CA LEU A 8 -12.07 -19.77 -11.14
C LEU A 8 -11.86 -20.95 -10.19
N LEU A 9 -12.71 -21.98 -10.26
CA LEU A 9 -12.55 -23.19 -9.45
C LEU A 9 -11.26 -23.95 -9.76
N LYS A 10 -10.79 -23.92 -10.99
CA LYS A 10 -9.50 -24.56 -11.36
C LYS A 10 -8.30 -23.91 -10.68
N LEU A 11 -8.45 -22.65 -10.24
CA LEU A 11 -7.42 -21.92 -9.52
C LEU A 11 -7.40 -22.24 -8.01
N ILE A 12 -8.41 -22.95 -7.53
CA ILE A 12 -8.51 -23.38 -6.13
C ILE A 12 -8.08 -24.85 -6.08
N PRO A 13 -6.89 -25.17 -5.52
CA PRO A 13 -6.47 -26.55 -5.45
C PRO A 13 -7.32 -27.32 -4.44
N ASP A 14 -7.37 -28.63 -4.65
CA ASP A 14 -7.90 -29.57 -3.68
C ASP A 14 -7.14 -29.44 -2.36
N ALA A 15 -7.84 -29.01 -1.34
CA ALA A 15 -7.24 -28.82 -0.04
C ALA A 15 -7.10 -30.16 0.68
N PRO A 16 -5.93 -30.53 1.21
CA PRO A 16 -5.84 -31.63 2.13
C PRO A 16 -6.72 -31.33 3.35
N LEU A 17 -7.62 -32.22 3.68
CA LEU A 17 -8.42 -32.11 4.89
C LEU A 17 -7.46 -32.03 6.09
N PRO A 18 -7.55 -31.05 6.95
CA PRO A 18 -6.73 -31.00 8.15
C PRO A 18 -7.11 -32.17 9.05
N THR A 19 -6.12 -32.98 9.44
CA THR A 19 -6.27 -34.00 10.47
C THR A 19 -6.32 -33.32 11.84
N GLY A 20 -7.44 -32.67 12.17
CA GLY A 20 -7.62 -31.98 13.46
C GLY A 20 -8.73 -30.95 13.40
N LEU A 21 -9.37 -30.75 14.55
CA LEU A 21 -10.47 -29.81 14.73
C LEU A 21 -10.03 -28.35 14.62
N ILE A 22 -9.92 -27.83 13.41
CA ILE A 22 -10.03 -26.40 13.19
C ILE A 22 -11.47 -26.16 12.72
N ALA A 23 -12.35 -25.91 13.67
CA ALA A 23 -13.74 -25.54 13.39
C ALA A 23 -13.70 -24.30 12.46
N ASN A 24 -14.33 -24.35 11.32
CA ASN A 24 -14.49 -23.34 10.29
C ASN A 24 -13.44 -23.27 9.17
N PHE A 25 -12.39 -24.11 9.17
CA PHE A 25 -11.44 -24.18 8.06
C PHE A 25 -11.25 -25.62 7.60
N ASN A 26 -11.34 -25.83 6.29
CA ASN A 26 -11.09 -27.13 5.67
C ASN A 26 -9.71 -27.23 5.01
N ALA A 27 -8.93 -26.14 5.03
CA ALA A 27 -7.56 -26.13 4.53
C ALA A 27 -6.70 -25.15 5.32
N VAL A 28 -5.47 -25.55 5.61
CA VAL A 28 -4.46 -24.69 6.23
C VAL A 28 -3.17 -24.78 5.42
N TYR A 29 -2.68 -23.64 5.00
CA TYR A 29 -1.44 -23.53 4.24
C TYR A 29 -0.44 -22.69 5.01
N PHE A 30 0.80 -23.17 5.06
CA PHE A 30 1.92 -22.44 5.63
C PHE A 30 2.87 -22.04 4.51
N LYS A 31 3.16 -20.74 4.43
CA LYS A 31 4.14 -20.22 3.49
C LYS A 31 5.08 -19.25 4.21
N PRO A 32 6.39 -19.39 4.01
CA PRO A 32 7.33 -18.38 4.51
C PRO A 32 7.04 -17.03 3.84
N LEU A 33 6.95 -15.99 4.64
CA LEU A 33 6.86 -14.62 4.17
C LEU A 33 8.28 -14.13 3.84
N LYS A 34 8.49 -13.66 2.62
CA LYS A 34 9.73 -12.98 2.26
C LYS A 34 9.57 -11.50 2.61
N ASP A 35 10.41 -11.02 3.50
CA ASP A 35 10.50 -9.64 3.91
C ASP A 35 11.97 -9.23 3.92
N ASN A 36 12.40 -8.55 2.86
CA ASN A 36 13.76 -8.07 2.73
C ASN A 36 13.75 -6.56 2.99
N SER A 37 14.58 -6.14 3.94
CA SER A 37 14.78 -4.73 4.24
C SER A 37 16.28 -4.43 4.25
N GLU A 38 16.68 -3.43 3.49
CA GLU A 38 18.04 -2.95 3.40
C GLU A 38 18.07 -1.46 3.74
N LYS A 39 19.07 -1.04 4.47
CA LYS A 39 19.25 0.36 4.84
C LYS A 39 20.70 0.77 4.70
N TYR A 40 20.90 1.88 4.03
CA TYR A 40 22.20 2.49 3.82
C TYR A 40 22.18 3.90 4.43
N ASP A 41 23.07 4.16 5.36
CA ASP A 41 23.31 5.47 5.94
C ASP A 41 24.68 5.97 5.53
N LEU A 42 24.73 7.14 4.90
CA LEU A 42 25.94 7.84 4.51
C LEU A 42 26.01 9.16 5.24
N ARG A 43 27.17 9.53 5.74
CA ARG A 43 27.42 10.82 6.34
C ARG A 43 28.76 11.38 5.88
N TRP A 44 28.76 12.64 5.55
CA TRP A 44 29.95 13.40 5.21
C TRP A 44 29.97 14.70 6.00
N ASP A 45 31.06 14.94 6.71
CA ASP A 45 31.30 16.11 7.54
C ASP A 45 32.48 16.88 6.96
N HIS A 46 32.35 18.20 6.87
CA HIS A 46 33.39 19.07 6.37
C HIS A 46 33.47 20.39 7.13
N ASN A 47 34.67 20.74 7.58
CA ASN A 47 34.97 22.02 8.17
C ASN A 47 35.48 22.94 7.05
N LEU A 48 34.63 23.86 6.58
CA LEU A 48 34.97 24.83 5.55
C LEU A 48 35.95 25.88 6.06
N SER A 49 35.84 26.23 7.34
CA SER A 49 36.72 27.15 8.05
C SER A 49 36.67 26.89 9.56
N ALA A 50 37.41 27.66 10.34
CA ALA A 50 37.28 27.62 11.82
C ALA A 50 35.87 28.01 12.30
N ALA A 51 35.16 28.81 11.53
CA ALA A 51 33.82 29.29 11.87
C ALA A 51 32.68 28.53 11.15
N ASP A 52 32.97 27.79 10.09
CA ASP A 52 31.96 27.16 9.23
C ASP A 52 32.11 25.64 9.22
N ARG A 53 31.03 24.96 9.61
CA ARG A 53 30.92 23.51 9.57
C ARG A 53 29.73 23.12 8.72
N PHE A 54 29.93 22.10 7.93
CA PHE A 54 28.91 21.57 7.05
C PHE A 54 28.86 20.04 7.18
N PHE A 55 27.67 19.48 7.22
CA PHE A 55 27.52 18.05 7.05
C PHE A 55 26.33 17.69 6.17
N VAL A 56 26.43 16.58 5.50
CA VAL A 56 25.35 15.95 4.75
C VAL A 56 25.14 14.54 5.28
N LYS A 57 23.89 14.19 5.48
CA LYS A 57 23.49 12.82 5.77
C LYS A 57 22.48 12.35 4.73
N ALA A 58 22.72 11.16 4.16
CA ALA A 58 21.77 10.48 3.29
C ALA A 58 21.41 9.13 3.89
N THR A 59 20.13 8.84 3.94
CA THR A 59 19.58 7.54 4.30
C THR A 59 18.78 7.02 3.12
N ILE A 60 19.09 5.82 2.66
CA ILE A 60 18.37 5.11 1.62
C ILE A 60 17.91 3.78 2.22
N ALA A 61 16.62 3.52 2.22
CA ALA A 61 16.05 2.28 2.71
C ALA A 61 15.20 1.63 1.61
N HIS A 62 15.47 0.38 1.35
CA HIS A 62 14.73 -0.46 0.42
C HIS A 62 13.94 -1.50 1.19
N LEU A 63 12.66 -1.63 0.89
CA LEU A 63 11.78 -2.66 1.40
C LEU A 63 11.18 -3.43 0.23
N ASP A 64 11.44 -4.73 0.19
CA ASP A 64 10.84 -5.66 -0.77
C ASP A 64 10.08 -6.73 0.02
N GLN A 65 8.78 -6.59 0.05
CA GLN A 65 7.89 -7.42 0.87
C GLN A 65 6.80 -8.06 0.00
N ALA A 66 6.70 -9.38 0.08
CA ALA A 66 5.54 -10.09 -0.42
C ALA A 66 4.43 -10.11 0.65
N SER A 67 3.19 -9.88 0.25
CA SER A 67 2.06 -10.02 1.15
C SER A 67 1.91 -11.47 1.59
N ARG A 68 1.22 -11.69 2.73
CA ARG A 68 0.97 -13.02 3.31
C ARG A 68 0.38 -14.05 2.34
N TYR A 69 -0.22 -13.56 1.27
CA TYR A 69 -0.91 -14.36 0.27
C TYR A 69 -0.13 -14.46 -1.05
N ALA A 70 1.15 -14.02 -1.10
CA ALA A 70 1.95 -14.09 -2.31
C ALA A 70 2.37 -15.54 -2.62
N GLY A 71 2.14 -15.99 -3.84
CA GLY A 71 2.65 -17.24 -4.41
C GLY A 71 1.62 -18.33 -4.71
N ASP A 72 2.08 -19.56 -4.90
CA ASP A 72 1.35 -20.68 -5.47
C ASP A 72 0.31 -21.34 -4.53
N VAL A 73 -0.07 -20.68 -3.46
CA VAL A 73 -1.10 -21.16 -2.55
C VAL A 73 -2.46 -20.64 -3.03
N PRO A 74 -3.53 -21.44 -2.98
CA PRO A 74 -4.85 -21.06 -3.50
C PRO A 74 -5.43 -19.79 -2.92
N GLY A 75 -5.22 -19.53 -1.66
CA GLY A 75 -5.57 -18.26 -1.03
C GLY A 75 -4.64 -17.09 -1.40
N SER A 76 -3.62 -17.35 -2.22
CA SER A 76 -2.72 -16.29 -2.71
C SER A 76 -3.27 -15.53 -3.91
N LEU A 77 -4.40 -15.96 -4.43
CA LEU A 77 -5.15 -15.20 -5.39
C LEU A 77 -5.60 -13.90 -4.73
N GLY A 78 -4.87 -12.83 -4.97
CA GLY A 78 -5.13 -11.54 -4.33
C GLY A 78 -4.01 -11.04 -3.41
N SER A 79 -2.83 -11.57 -3.57
CA SER A 79 -1.65 -11.05 -2.89
C SER A 79 -1.12 -9.77 -3.55
N SER A 80 -0.35 -9.02 -2.83
CA SER A 80 0.33 -7.83 -3.33
C SER A 80 1.82 -7.85 -3.01
N LEU A 81 2.59 -7.27 -3.90
CA LEU A 81 4.02 -7.06 -3.74
C LEU A 81 4.25 -5.58 -3.41
N LYS A 82 4.99 -5.34 -2.36
CA LYS A 82 5.46 -4.00 -2.00
C LYS A 82 6.92 -3.86 -2.40
N ASN A 83 7.20 -2.83 -3.17
CA ASN A 83 8.56 -2.41 -3.44
C ASN A 83 8.66 -0.92 -3.10
N GLN A 84 9.54 -0.58 -2.19
CA GLN A 84 9.59 0.77 -1.64
C GLN A 84 11.03 1.21 -1.43
N TRP A 85 11.39 2.35 -2.05
CA TRP A 85 12.67 2.99 -1.90
C TRP A 85 12.52 4.33 -1.18
N ASN A 86 12.77 4.34 0.11
CA ASN A 86 12.70 5.53 0.92
C ASN A 86 14.04 6.26 0.90
N GLN A 87 14.03 7.56 0.67
CA GLN A 87 15.21 8.38 0.64
C GLN A 87 15.02 9.59 1.56
N THR A 88 16.01 9.85 2.38
CA THR A 88 16.08 11.07 3.18
C THR A 88 17.47 11.65 3.06
N ILE A 89 17.55 12.91 2.63
CA ILE A 89 18.80 13.64 2.52
C ILE A 89 18.68 14.88 3.39
N GLY A 90 19.60 15.04 4.32
CA GLY A 90 19.71 16.20 5.20
C GLY A 90 21.06 16.89 5.02
N ALA A 91 21.05 18.21 4.95
CA ALA A 91 22.24 19.03 4.96
C ALA A 91 22.15 20.05 6.08
N THR A 92 23.22 20.27 6.79
CA THR A 92 23.29 21.27 7.86
C THR A 92 24.55 22.08 7.68
N TRP A 93 24.40 23.40 7.68
CA TRP A 93 25.50 24.33 7.76
C TRP A 93 25.39 25.13 9.05
N THR A 94 26.44 25.09 9.84
CA THR A 94 26.57 25.86 11.08
C THR A 94 27.69 26.86 10.93
N ARG A 95 27.40 28.14 11.20
CA ARG A 95 28.35 29.22 11.20
C ARG A 95 28.42 29.90 12.56
N VAL A 96 29.58 29.95 13.12
CA VAL A 96 29.89 30.82 14.26
C VAL A 96 30.11 32.23 13.70
N VAL A 97 29.12 33.12 13.84
CA VAL A 97 29.17 34.47 13.31
C VAL A 97 30.13 35.35 14.13
N ASN A 98 30.07 35.16 15.46
CA ASN A 98 30.97 35.76 16.43
C ASN A 98 30.95 34.91 17.73
N PRO A 99 31.77 35.19 18.75
CA PRO A 99 31.82 34.38 19.98
C PRO A 99 30.47 34.19 20.68
N ASN A 100 29.53 35.05 20.45
CA ASN A 100 28.24 35.08 21.11
C ASN A 100 27.06 34.67 20.16
N SER A 101 27.33 34.40 18.91
CA SER A 101 26.22 34.10 17.97
C SER A 101 26.54 33.00 16.98
N VAL A 102 25.52 32.16 16.74
CA VAL A 102 25.58 31.03 15.84
C VAL A 102 24.38 31.02 14.90
N LEU A 103 24.66 30.90 13.64
CA LEU A 103 23.66 30.62 12.59
C LEU A 103 23.69 29.13 12.25
N ASN A 104 22.52 28.49 12.20
CA ASN A 104 22.37 27.14 11.74
C ASN A 104 21.33 27.13 10.62
N LEU A 105 21.67 26.55 9.46
CA LEU A 105 20.77 26.32 8.36
C LEU A 105 20.64 24.80 8.16
N GLN A 106 19.45 24.28 8.37
CA GLN A 106 19.16 22.89 8.13
C GLN A 106 18.23 22.76 6.94
N PHE A 107 18.56 21.85 6.04
CA PHE A 107 17.74 21.47 4.90
C PHE A 107 17.50 19.98 4.95
N THR A 108 16.28 19.55 4.68
CA THR A 108 15.91 18.14 4.59
C THR A 108 15.05 17.90 3.37
N PHE A 109 15.40 16.87 2.60
CA PHE A 109 14.57 16.33 1.54
C PHE A 109 14.22 14.89 1.87
N ARG A 110 12.95 14.54 1.67
CA ARG A 110 12.45 13.17 1.87
C ARG A 110 11.59 12.76 0.70
N SER A 111 11.87 11.56 0.20
CA SER A 111 11.08 10.87 -0.84
C SER A 111 10.62 9.53 -0.28
N LEU A 112 9.33 9.30 -0.30
CA LEU A 112 8.68 8.07 0.16
C LEU A 112 7.77 7.54 -0.95
N PRO A 113 8.32 6.93 -1.99
CA PRO A 113 7.52 6.21 -2.96
C PRO A 113 6.97 4.94 -2.29
N PHE A 114 5.71 4.67 -2.51
CA PHE A 114 5.04 3.47 -2.06
C PHE A 114 4.39 2.81 -3.26
N LYS A 115 4.93 1.67 -3.67
CA LYS A 115 4.37 0.89 -4.75
C LYS A 115 3.90 -0.46 -4.24
N ASN A 116 2.61 -0.70 -4.39
CA ASN A 116 1.97 -1.95 -4.08
C ASN A 116 1.24 -2.43 -5.33
N THR A 117 1.72 -3.52 -5.91
CA THR A 117 1.14 -4.09 -7.13
C THR A 117 0.47 -5.42 -6.81
N PRO A 118 -0.72 -5.68 -7.39
CA PRO A 118 -1.33 -6.99 -7.26
C PRO A 118 -0.40 -8.08 -7.80
N SER A 119 -0.16 -9.13 -7.02
CA SER A 119 0.51 -10.31 -7.53
C SER A 119 -0.51 -11.18 -8.27
N GLY A 120 -0.09 -11.76 -9.37
CA GLY A 120 -0.97 -12.56 -10.22
C GLY A 120 -1.68 -11.76 -11.33
N GLY A 121 -1.42 -10.46 -11.46
CA GLY A 121 -1.87 -9.69 -12.62
C GLY A 121 -1.34 -10.21 -13.96
N ASP A 122 -0.22 -10.93 -13.91
CA ASP A 122 0.39 -11.59 -15.07
C ASP A 122 -0.22 -12.98 -15.35
N GLN A 123 -1.07 -13.49 -14.47
CA GLN A 123 -1.74 -14.77 -14.72
C GLN A 123 -2.71 -14.56 -15.88
N LYS A 124 -2.52 -15.38 -16.91
CA LYS A 124 -3.41 -15.43 -18.07
C LYS A 124 -4.73 -16.05 -17.61
N PHE A 125 -5.60 -15.24 -17.06
CA PHE A 125 -6.97 -15.68 -16.83
C PHE A 125 -7.63 -15.98 -18.17
N ALA A 126 -8.52 -16.98 -18.18
CA ALA A 126 -9.32 -17.25 -19.34
C ALA A 126 -10.05 -15.99 -19.81
N VAL A 127 -10.20 -15.82 -21.11
CA VAL A 127 -10.78 -14.63 -21.75
C VAL A 127 -12.11 -14.21 -21.11
N ALA A 128 -12.89 -15.16 -20.62
CA ALA A 128 -14.18 -14.92 -19.95
C ALA A 128 -14.08 -14.09 -18.63
N ILE A 129 -12.90 -14.00 -18.03
CA ILE A 129 -12.70 -13.22 -16.79
C ILE A 129 -12.00 -11.89 -17.09
N LYS A 130 -11.17 -11.86 -18.13
CA LYS A 130 -10.37 -10.70 -18.50
C LYS A 130 -11.19 -9.47 -18.85
N ASP A 131 -12.36 -9.65 -19.44
CA ASP A 131 -13.18 -8.58 -19.99
C ASP A 131 -14.35 -8.18 -19.08
N LEU A 132 -14.40 -8.71 -17.84
CA LEU A 132 -15.48 -8.38 -16.90
C LEU A 132 -15.45 -6.90 -16.43
N ASN A 133 -14.30 -6.25 -16.51
CA ASN A 133 -14.18 -4.83 -16.25
C ASN A 133 -13.29 -4.14 -17.29
N PRO A 134 -13.80 -3.84 -18.48
CA PRO A 134 -13.03 -3.18 -19.53
C PRO A 134 -12.60 -1.75 -19.17
N ALA A 135 -13.23 -1.14 -18.16
CA ALA A 135 -12.89 0.20 -17.67
C ALA A 135 -11.74 0.17 -16.64
N ALA A 136 -11.31 -0.99 -16.17
CA ALA A 136 -10.16 -1.07 -15.26
C ALA A 136 -8.87 -0.70 -15.99
N PRO A 137 -8.03 0.17 -15.41
CA PRO A 137 -6.76 0.55 -16.00
C PRO A 137 -5.74 -0.61 -16.03
N PHE A 138 -6.06 -1.71 -15.39
CA PHE A 138 -5.20 -2.89 -15.25
C PHE A 138 -5.94 -4.13 -15.73
N ALA A 139 -5.22 -5.06 -16.34
CA ALA A 139 -5.74 -6.38 -16.65
C ALA A 139 -5.58 -7.32 -15.44
N GLY A 140 -6.68 -7.89 -14.97
CA GLY A 140 -6.65 -8.84 -13.84
C GLY A 140 -8.04 -9.34 -13.48
N PRO A 141 -8.13 -10.32 -12.58
CA PRO A 141 -9.40 -10.87 -12.15
C PRO A 141 -10.13 -9.92 -11.20
N PRO A 142 -11.46 -9.82 -11.28
CA PRO A 142 -12.24 -9.10 -10.29
C PRO A 142 -12.21 -9.82 -8.94
N ALA A 143 -12.40 -9.09 -7.85
CA ALA A 143 -12.65 -9.69 -6.55
C ALA A 143 -14.01 -10.42 -6.58
N ILE A 144 -14.07 -11.61 -6.01
CA ILE A 144 -15.31 -12.40 -5.92
C ILE A 144 -15.57 -12.70 -4.46
N ALA A 145 -16.63 -12.10 -3.93
CA ALA A 145 -17.10 -12.34 -2.57
C ALA A 145 -18.25 -13.34 -2.63
N ILE A 146 -18.06 -14.49 -2.00
CA ILE A 146 -19.10 -15.51 -1.84
C ILE A 146 -19.62 -15.38 -0.43
N GLY A 147 -20.89 -15.07 -0.28
CA GLY A 147 -21.54 -14.59 0.93
C GLY A 147 -21.11 -15.24 2.25
N ALA A 148 -21.35 -14.57 3.34
CA ALA A 148 -20.81 -14.88 4.68
C ALA A 148 -21.11 -16.28 5.23
N ASN A 149 -22.10 -16.97 4.67
CA ASN A 149 -22.50 -18.32 5.07
C ASN A 149 -21.99 -19.42 4.10
N ALA A 150 -21.25 -19.05 3.09
CA ALA A 150 -20.66 -20.05 2.21
C ALA A 150 -19.54 -20.78 2.94
N VAL A 151 -19.78 -22.01 3.25
CA VAL A 151 -18.78 -22.91 3.81
C VAL A 151 -17.71 -23.13 2.74
N GLY A 152 -16.56 -22.56 2.93
CA GLY A 152 -15.36 -22.98 2.20
C GLY A 152 -14.56 -21.93 1.44
N ILE A 153 -15.14 -20.98 0.71
CA ILE A 153 -14.37 -20.09 -0.19
C ILE A 153 -14.59 -18.64 0.18
N GLY A 154 -15.00 -18.07 1.04
CA GLY A 154 -15.17 -16.66 1.45
C GLY A 154 -14.96 -15.66 0.29
N VAL A 155 -13.78 -15.11 0.14
CA VAL A 155 -13.47 -14.12 -0.88
C VAL A 155 -12.26 -14.52 -1.70
N LEU A 156 -12.43 -14.54 -3.00
CA LEU A 156 -11.35 -14.73 -3.98
C LEU A 156 -10.88 -13.36 -4.45
N PHE A 157 -9.58 -13.17 -4.57
CA PHE A 157 -8.96 -11.95 -5.10
C PHE A 157 -9.26 -10.65 -4.29
N ASP A 158 -9.74 -10.74 -3.07
CA ASP A 158 -10.12 -9.58 -2.24
C ASP A 158 -8.94 -8.65 -1.91
N ARG A 159 -7.74 -9.20 -1.86
CA ARG A 159 -6.52 -8.49 -1.47
C ARG A 159 -5.78 -7.84 -2.64
N LEU A 160 -6.40 -7.80 -3.80
CA LEU A 160 -5.86 -7.04 -4.92
C LEU A 160 -5.95 -5.55 -4.59
N LEU A 161 -4.82 -4.96 -4.32
CA LEU A 161 -4.68 -3.53 -4.10
C LEU A 161 -3.59 -3.00 -5.03
N PHE A 162 -3.98 -2.15 -5.94
CA PHE A 162 -3.05 -1.31 -6.66
C PHE A 162 -2.91 0.01 -5.91
N ASN A 163 -1.69 0.34 -5.56
CA ASN A 163 -1.36 1.65 -4.99
C ASN A 163 0.03 2.05 -5.49
N ASP A 164 0.08 3.09 -6.30
CA ASP A 164 1.31 3.76 -6.67
C ASP A 164 1.23 5.19 -6.15
N SER A 165 1.90 5.45 -5.07
CA SER A 165 1.91 6.75 -4.43
C SER A 165 3.33 7.17 -4.08
N ALA A 166 3.56 8.47 -4.12
CA ALA A 166 4.82 9.03 -3.69
C ALA A 166 4.57 10.28 -2.85
N ASP A 167 5.23 10.34 -1.71
CA ASP A 167 5.20 11.50 -0.82
C ASP A 167 6.60 12.15 -0.84
N TYR A 168 6.66 13.38 -1.27
CA TYR A 168 7.88 14.17 -1.34
C TYR A 168 7.75 15.37 -0.41
N ASN A 169 8.75 15.54 0.42
CA ASN A 169 8.79 16.66 1.34
C ASN A 169 10.18 17.29 1.33
N TRP A 170 10.24 18.60 1.35
CA TRP A 170 11.44 19.30 1.74
C TRP A 170 11.16 20.31 2.84
N ALA A 171 12.10 20.49 3.71
CA ALA A 171 12.07 21.46 4.80
C ALA A 171 13.35 22.26 4.84
N ALA A 172 13.22 23.53 5.22
CA ALA A 172 14.34 24.40 5.52
C ALA A 172 14.08 25.06 6.87
N ASP A 173 15.01 24.88 7.80
CA ASP A 173 14.90 25.31 9.19
C ASP A 173 16.09 26.20 9.56
N PRO A 174 16.10 27.51 9.16
CA PRO A 174 17.09 28.45 9.61
C PRO A 174 16.88 28.80 11.09
N THR A 175 17.95 28.80 11.87
CA THR A 175 17.93 29.24 13.26
C THR A 175 19.11 30.15 13.56
N TYR A 176 18.88 31.16 14.35
CA TYR A 176 19.90 32.05 14.85
C TYR A 176 19.85 32.09 16.37
N THR A 177 20.99 31.86 17.00
CA THR A 177 21.16 31.88 18.44
C THR A 177 22.11 33.01 18.83
N LEU A 178 21.69 33.85 19.74
CA LEU A 178 22.47 34.97 20.29
C LEU A 178 22.53 34.85 21.81
N SER A 179 23.74 34.87 22.37
CA SER A 179 23.95 34.88 23.79
C SER A 179 24.60 36.20 24.25
N PHE A 180 24.00 36.85 25.23
CA PHE A 180 24.54 38.09 25.81
C PHE A 180 24.34 38.09 27.35
N GLY A 181 25.39 38.24 28.06
CA GLY A 181 25.36 38.16 29.53
C GLY A 181 24.76 36.84 30.03
N ARG A 182 23.63 36.87 30.73
CA ARG A 182 22.90 35.73 31.25
C ARG A 182 21.80 35.22 30.34
N HIS A 183 21.58 35.88 29.20
CA HIS A 183 20.45 35.59 28.32
C HIS A 183 20.92 34.93 27.06
N THR A 184 20.12 33.95 26.60
CA THR A 184 20.26 33.34 25.29
C THR A 184 18.92 33.46 24.55
N ILE A 185 18.95 34.08 23.40
CA ILE A 185 17.79 34.20 22.51
C ILE A 185 18.02 33.29 21.31
N LYS A 186 17.03 32.48 21.00
CA LYS A 186 17.01 31.64 19.79
C LYS A 186 15.80 31.99 18.97
N THR A 187 16.01 32.40 17.74
CA THR A 187 14.94 32.67 16.79
C THR A 187 15.13 31.85 15.53
N GLY A 188 14.07 31.62 14.80
CA GLY A 188 14.14 30.86 13.57
C GLY A 188 12.82 30.74 12.83
N ALA A 189 12.90 30.07 11.72
CA ALA A 189 11.76 29.76 10.90
C ALA A 189 11.79 28.27 10.53
N SER A 190 10.63 27.71 10.23
CA SER A 190 10.51 26.42 9.57
C SER A 190 9.63 26.58 8.34
N ILE A 191 10.14 26.13 7.21
CA ILE A 191 9.46 26.17 5.92
C ILE A 191 9.37 24.73 5.44
N LEU A 192 8.16 24.19 5.31
CA LEU A 192 7.93 22.88 4.77
C LEU A 192 7.04 22.96 3.55
N LYS A 193 7.47 22.31 2.48
CA LYS A 193 6.64 22.08 1.30
C LYS A 193 6.66 20.58 0.99
N GLY A 194 5.47 20.03 0.86
CA GLY A 194 5.27 18.66 0.45
C GLY A 194 4.33 18.55 -0.72
N TRP A 195 4.47 17.49 -1.47
CA TRP A 195 3.49 17.07 -2.48
C TRP A 195 3.37 15.56 -2.45
N LYS A 196 2.16 15.10 -2.66
CA LYS A 196 1.83 13.69 -2.72
C LYS A 196 1.11 13.39 -4.03
N THR A 197 1.59 12.40 -4.73
CA THR A 197 0.87 11.75 -5.81
C THR A 197 0.25 10.47 -5.27
N THR A 198 -0.95 10.16 -5.71
CA THR A 198 -1.62 8.91 -5.31
C THR A 198 -2.36 8.37 -6.51
N GLU A 199 -2.08 7.14 -6.85
CA GLU A 199 -2.86 6.34 -7.77
C GLU A 199 -3.29 5.08 -7.01
N LEU A 200 -4.59 4.98 -6.72
CA LEU A 200 -5.15 3.96 -5.85
C LEU A 200 -6.38 3.35 -6.49
N ALA A 201 -6.38 2.05 -6.67
CA ALA A 201 -7.56 1.29 -7.06
C ALA A 201 -7.78 0.09 -6.11
N SER A 202 -8.99 -0.04 -5.59
CA SER A 202 -9.36 -1.14 -4.70
C SER A 202 -10.88 -1.38 -4.73
N PRO A 203 -11.35 -2.52 -5.19
CA PRO A 203 -10.62 -3.50 -5.98
C PRO A 203 -10.34 -2.96 -7.39
N PRO A 204 -9.12 -3.15 -7.93
CA PRO A 204 -8.71 -2.52 -9.19
C PRO A 204 -9.49 -3.04 -10.40
N TYR A 205 -10.05 -4.23 -10.30
CA TYR A 205 -10.74 -4.92 -11.40
C TYR A 205 -12.24 -5.07 -11.17
N GLY A 206 -12.79 -4.42 -10.14
CA GLY A 206 -14.17 -4.58 -9.71
C GLY A 206 -14.37 -5.74 -8.72
N ARG A 207 -15.58 -5.83 -8.19
CA ARG A 207 -16.00 -6.87 -7.24
C ARG A 207 -17.36 -7.41 -7.64
N PHE A 208 -17.52 -8.72 -7.58
CA PHE A 208 -18.79 -9.42 -7.69
C PHE A 208 -19.09 -10.11 -6.36
N THR A 209 -20.31 -9.91 -5.86
CA THR A 209 -20.76 -10.53 -4.60
C THR A 209 -21.92 -11.46 -4.90
N THR A 210 -21.92 -12.66 -4.35
CA THR A 210 -23.03 -13.59 -4.36
C THR A 210 -23.59 -13.77 -2.96
N ALA A 211 -24.90 -13.83 -2.80
CA ALA A 211 -25.55 -13.80 -1.49
C ALA A 211 -26.78 -14.72 -1.36
N SER A 212 -26.79 -15.83 -2.06
CA SER A 212 -27.91 -16.79 -2.06
C SER A 212 -29.26 -16.22 -2.49
N ASP A 213 -29.30 -15.09 -3.17
CA ASP A 213 -30.55 -14.41 -3.51
C ASP A 213 -31.29 -15.08 -4.67
N PHE A 214 -30.54 -15.58 -5.64
CA PHE A 214 -31.12 -16.17 -6.84
C PHE A 214 -31.68 -17.57 -6.62
N ASN A 215 -30.96 -18.41 -5.88
CA ASN A 215 -31.40 -19.79 -5.62
C ASN A 215 -32.30 -19.90 -4.36
N ASN A 216 -32.71 -18.78 -3.78
CA ASN A 216 -33.62 -18.74 -2.65
C ASN A 216 -35.07 -18.66 -3.11
N PRO A 217 -35.82 -19.76 -3.17
CA PRO A 217 -37.21 -19.77 -3.65
C PRO A 217 -38.19 -19.06 -2.72
N ARG A 218 -37.76 -18.68 -1.52
CA ARG A 218 -38.56 -18.02 -0.49
C ARG A 218 -37.87 -16.80 0.06
N SER A 219 -38.10 -15.66 -0.51
CA SER A 219 -37.48 -14.38 -0.16
C SER A 219 -37.61 -13.92 1.30
N THR A 220 -38.34 -14.69 2.12
CA THR A 220 -38.63 -14.34 3.52
C THR A 220 -37.82 -15.13 4.53
N SER A 221 -37.02 -16.09 4.11
CA SER A 221 -36.20 -16.93 5.02
C SER A 221 -34.75 -16.87 4.66
N SER A 222 -33.92 -16.37 5.54
CA SER A 222 -32.47 -16.37 5.43
C SER A 222 -31.82 -17.77 5.46
N ALA A 223 -32.62 -18.81 5.58
CA ALA A 223 -32.19 -20.19 5.71
C ALA A 223 -32.27 -21.01 4.41
N SER A 224 -32.79 -20.45 3.33
CA SER A 224 -32.92 -21.15 2.06
C SER A 224 -32.07 -20.48 0.99
N GLY A 225 -31.20 -21.23 0.37
CA GLY A 225 -30.28 -20.77 -0.67
C GLY A 225 -28.84 -20.82 -0.22
N ASP A 226 -27.95 -20.90 -1.20
CA ASP A 226 -26.50 -21.02 -0.99
C ASP A 226 -25.77 -20.06 -1.92
N ALA A 227 -24.97 -19.16 -1.34
CA ALA A 227 -24.20 -18.17 -2.10
C ALA A 227 -23.16 -18.80 -3.04
N PHE A 228 -22.68 -20.02 -2.72
CA PHE A 228 -21.80 -20.75 -3.58
C PHE A 228 -22.52 -21.32 -4.81
N ALA A 229 -23.78 -21.73 -4.64
CA ALA A 229 -24.62 -22.13 -5.77
C ALA A 229 -24.88 -20.94 -6.72
N ASP A 230 -25.16 -19.75 -6.20
CA ASP A 230 -25.28 -18.54 -7.01
C ASP A 230 -23.98 -18.20 -7.75
N PHE A 231 -22.84 -18.37 -7.08
CA PHE A 231 -21.52 -18.25 -7.72
C PHE A 231 -21.36 -19.26 -8.87
N LEU A 232 -21.68 -20.52 -8.65
CA LEU A 232 -21.59 -21.57 -9.69
C LEU A 232 -22.52 -21.31 -10.86
N LEU A 233 -23.65 -20.68 -10.62
CA LEU A 233 -24.62 -20.29 -11.66
C LEU A 233 -24.21 -18.97 -12.37
N GLY A 234 -23.33 -18.17 -11.75
CA GLY A 234 -22.86 -16.90 -12.28
C GLY A 234 -23.85 -15.75 -12.05
N TYR A 235 -24.63 -15.80 -10.98
CA TYR A 235 -25.60 -14.75 -10.60
C TYR A 235 -25.10 -13.95 -9.41
N PRO A 236 -24.41 -12.83 -9.61
CA PRO A 236 -24.03 -11.95 -8.52
C PRO A 236 -25.26 -11.17 -7.99
N SER A 237 -25.35 -11.01 -6.69
CA SER A 237 -26.31 -10.15 -6.02
C SER A 237 -25.94 -8.67 -6.13
N SER A 238 -24.65 -8.37 -6.18
CA SER A 238 -24.13 -7.02 -6.41
C SER A 238 -22.84 -7.04 -7.21
N THR A 239 -22.59 -5.93 -7.90
CA THR A 239 -21.36 -5.67 -8.62
C THR A 239 -20.90 -4.27 -8.33
N ASP A 240 -19.67 -4.14 -7.82
CA ASP A 240 -19.02 -2.88 -7.54
C ASP A 240 -17.91 -2.65 -8.59
N VAL A 241 -17.98 -1.53 -9.28
CA VAL A 241 -16.97 -1.13 -10.27
C VAL A 241 -16.62 0.33 -10.03
N THR A 242 -15.33 0.61 -9.86
CA THR A 242 -14.85 1.99 -9.80
C THR A 242 -14.55 2.46 -11.22
N ILE A 243 -15.21 3.53 -11.65
CA ILE A 243 -15.03 4.15 -12.98
C ILE A 243 -14.50 5.57 -12.74
N GLY A 244 -13.47 5.98 -13.47
CA GLY A 244 -12.93 7.33 -13.44
C GLY A 244 -11.43 7.39 -13.20
N GLU A 245 -10.95 8.57 -12.79
CA GLU A 245 -9.55 8.75 -12.45
C GLU A 245 -9.22 8.12 -11.09
N TYR A 246 -8.18 7.30 -11.08
CA TYR A 246 -7.69 6.61 -9.88
C TYR A 246 -6.62 7.42 -9.15
N GLY A 247 -6.26 8.59 -9.67
CA GLY A 247 -5.14 9.38 -9.22
C GLY A 247 -5.53 10.70 -8.57
N GLY A 248 -4.66 11.18 -7.69
CA GLY A 248 -4.78 12.47 -7.05
C GLY A 248 -3.41 13.12 -6.81
N PHE A 249 -3.42 14.45 -6.81
CA PHE A 249 -2.25 15.26 -6.47
C PHE A 249 -2.61 16.19 -5.31
N GLN A 250 -1.80 16.17 -4.27
CA GLN A 250 -1.97 17.01 -3.09
C GLN A 250 -0.69 17.80 -2.83
N THR A 251 -0.85 19.07 -2.42
CA THR A 251 0.27 19.88 -1.95
C THR A 251 0.05 20.33 -0.51
N LYS A 252 1.12 20.38 0.26
CA LYS A 252 1.14 20.88 1.63
C LYS A 252 2.22 21.95 1.76
N ARG A 253 1.89 23.04 2.44
CA ARG A 253 2.84 24.10 2.79
C ARG A 253 2.63 24.50 4.24
N ASN A 254 3.70 24.50 5.02
CA ASN A 254 3.68 24.95 6.40
C ASN A 254 4.78 26.00 6.57
N TYR A 255 4.46 27.04 7.29
CA TYR A 255 5.38 28.10 7.67
C TYR A 255 5.22 28.37 9.16
N SER A 256 6.30 28.40 9.89
CA SER A 256 6.30 28.75 11.30
C SER A 256 7.50 29.63 11.63
N LEU A 257 7.30 30.55 12.58
CA LEU A 257 8.32 31.40 13.16
C LEU A 257 8.33 31.15 14.66
N PHE A 258 9.49 31.27 15.29
CA PHE A 258 9.63 31.16 16.73
C PHE A 258 10.71 32.10 17.25
N LEU A 259 10.56 32.50 18.50
CA LEU A 259 11.49 33.31 19.26
C LEU A 259 11.74 32.62 20.60
#